data_9349a145c2a44789365001fbedc80063
#
_entry.id   9349a145c2a44789365001fbedc80063
#
_cell.length_a   1.000
_cell.length_b   1.000
_cell.length_c   1.000
_cell.angle_alpha   90.00
_cell.angle_beta   90.00
_cell.angle_gamma   90.00
#
_symmetry.space_group_name_H-M   'P 1'
#
loop_
_entity.id
_entity.type
_entity.pdbx_description
1 polymer ?
#
loop_
_entity_poly.entity_id
_entity_poly.type
_entity_poly.pdbx_seq_one_letter_code
_entity_poly.pdbx_strand_id
1 'polypeptide(L)'
;MLRLGALSATVAAAVPLAACSGGYDDAPDPLAPLLAMAEADAAAAKKLPSGGDAAGQVADARAAQAAALKAEVDRLNRPKKAANVPPAPADLGGFKDRLAAARKQAEDLVAALPAYRAGLVASVAAGCAGLQRIAPELGPGADAKAAAAPSSVPKEAVDPLQKALAAEHASLWVYGLVTAFLPGDFGDAVKAGRAEHTARRDVVTQMITSASATPVAPEAAYVPPKPVTDTASAAALVASAEADTAAAWLAVLTHTDDAGLRGMALQALVAASRRGMPWRQEAGQKPAAVALPGQPS
;
A
#
# COMPACT_ATOMS: atom_id res chain seq x y z
N MET A 1 -26.60 -32.88 81.82
CA MET A 1 -25.57 -31.98 81.19
C MET A 1 -25.39 -32.38 79.74
N LEU A 2 -26.09 -31.64 78.83
CA LEU A 2 -26.03 -31.87 77.39
C LEU A 2 -24.88 -31.03 76.84
N ARG A 3 -23.97 -31.67 76.07
CA ARG A 3 -23.01 -30.97 75.25
C ARG A 3 -23.51 -30.91 73.81
N LEU A 4 -23.80 -29.72 73.32
CA LEU A 4 -24.08 -29.48 71.92
C LEU A 4 -22.75 -29.42 71.19
N GLY A 5 -22.60 -30.30 70.18
CA GLY A 5 -21.52 -30.22 69.20
C GLY A 5 -21.94 -29.33 68.03
N ALA A 6 -21.17 -28.30 67.75
CA ALA A 6 -21.34 -27.45 66.58
C ALA A 6 -20.73 -28.12 65.34
N LEU A 7 -21.58 -28.43 64.36
CA LEU A 7 -21.13 -28.81 63.03
C LEU A 7 -20.77 -27.53 62.24
N SER A 8 -19.50 -27.37 61.88
CA SER A 8 -19.04 -26.34 60.97
C SER A 8 -19.19 -26.87 59.54
N ALA A 9 -20.15 -26.30 58.81
CA ALA A 9 -20.29 -26.56 57.37
C ALA A 9 -19.31 -25.67 56.60
N THR A 10 -18.28 -26.26 56.03
CA THR A 10 -17.40 -25.59 55.06
C THR A 10 -18.10 -25.50 53.71
N VAL A 11 -18.54 -24.31 53.35
CA VAL A 11 -19.03 -23.99 52.00
C VAL A 11 -17.83 -23.84 51.07
N ALA A 12 -17.58 -24.83 50.22
CA ALA A 12 -16.63 -24.74 49.15
C ALA A 12 -17.22 -23.82 48.05
N ALA A 13 -16.73 -22.60 48.00
CA ALA A 13 -17.04 -21.69 46.88
C ALA A 13 -16.36 -22.23 45.62
N ALA A 14 -17.12 -22.85 44.72
CA ALA A 14 -16.71 -23.15 43.38
C ALA A 14 -16.58 -21.83 42.62
N VAL A 15 -15.37 -21.33 42.45
CA VAL A 15 -15.06 -20.25 41.53
C VAL A 15 -15.26 -20.82 40.10
N PRO A 16 -16.20 -20.32 39.28
CA PRO A 16 -16.25 -20.71 37.88
C PRO A 16 -14.98 -20.17 37.24
N LEU A 17 -14.06 -21.08 36.87
CA LEU A 17 -13.05 -20.78 35.84
C LEU A 17 -13.83 -20.43 34.57
N ALA A 18 -14.13 -19.14 34.37
CA ALA A 18 -14.42 -18.62 33.07
C ALA A 18 -13.18 -18.86 32.24
N ALA A 19 -13.13 -20.04 31.61
CA ALA A 19 -12.20 -20.29 30.54
C ALA A 19 -12.35 -19.12 29.57
N CYS A 20 -11.28 -18.38 29.35
CA CYS A 20 -11.16 -17.47 28.23
C CYS A 20 -11.38 -18.31 26.96
N SER A 21 -12.63 -18.46 26.55
CA SER A 21 -12.98 -18.91 25.22
C SER A 21 -12.74 -17.70 24.28
N GLY A 22 -11.50 -17.28 24.16
CA GLY A 22 -11.04 -16.63 22.96
C GLY A 22 -11.17 -17.69 21.88
N GLY A 23 -12.39 -17.82 21.32
CA GLY A 23 -12.67 -18.80 20.30
C GLY A 23 -11.65 -18.63 19.18
N TYR A 24 -10.97 -19.73 18.83
CA TYR A 24 -10.18 -19.79 17.61
C TYR A 24 -11.11 -19.36 16.49
N ASP A 25 -10.69 -18.35 15.70
CA ASP A 25 -11.50 -17.86 14.58
C ASP A 25 -11.37 -18.86 13.43
N ASP A 26 -12.36 -19.74 13.34
CA ASP A 26 -12.45 -20.80 12.31
C ASP A 26 -12.78 -20.25 10.91
N ALA A 27 -13.02 -18.93 10.78
CA ALA A 27 -13.24 -18.34 9.47
C ALA A 27 -11.96 -18.41 8.63
N PRO A 28 -12.07 -18.79 7.33
CA PRO A 28 -10.92 -18.81 6.44
C PRO A 28 -10.20 -17.47 6.38
N ASP A 29 -8.87 -17.51 6.33
CA ASP A 29 -8.08 -16.28 6.21
C ASP A 29 -8.40 -15.55 4.89
N PRO A 30 -8.86 -14.29 4.93
CA PRO A 30 -9.21 -13.52 3.73
C PRO A 30 -8.01 -13.23 2.82
N LEU A 31 -6.76 -13.33 3.31
CA LEU A 31 -5.55 -13.15 2.50
C LEU A 31 -5.14 -14.43 1.75
N ALA A 32 -5.64 -15.61 2.13
CA ALA A 32 -5.23 -16.87 1.52
C ALA A 32 -5.47 -16.93 -0.01
N PRO A 33 -6.60 -16.44 -0.56
CA PRO A 33 -6.79 -16.38 -2.01
C PRO A 33 -5.81 -15.43 -2.70
N LEU A 34 -5.50 -14.27 -2.09
CA LEU A 34 -4.55 -13.31 -2.64
C LEU A 34 -3.12 -13.86 -2.64
N LEU A 35 -2.74 -14.60 -1.59
CA LEU A 35 -1.49 -15.35 -1.51
C LEU A 35 -1.38 -16.38 -2.64
N ALA A 36 -2.38 -17.24 -2.78
CA ALA A 36 -2.37 -18.28 -3.82
C ALA A 36 -2.24 -17.69 -5.24
N MET A 37 -2.91 -16.55 -5.49
CA MET A 37 -2.78 -15.83 -6.74
C MET A 37 -1.36 -15.28 -6.95
N ALA A 38 -0.75 -14.71 -5.92
CA ALA A 38 0.60 -14.17 -6.00
C ALA A 38 1.65 -15.27 -6.27
N GLU A 39 1.53 -16.42 -5.60
CA GLU A 39 2.40 -17.58 -5.82
C GLU A 39 2.27 -18.12 -7.26
N ALA A 40 1.03 -18.26 -7.74
CA ALA A 40 0.78 -18.75 -9.09
C ALA A 40 1.29 -17.79 -10.17
N ASP A 41 1.10 -16.48 -9.97
CA ASP A 41 1.60 -15.45 -10.89
C ASP A 41 3.13 -15.43 -10.93
N ALA A 42 3.79 -15.49 -9.78
CA ALA A 42 5.24 -15.55 -9.71
C ALA A 42 5.80 -16.78 -10.45
N ALA A 43 5.20 -17.96 -10.22
CA ALA A 43 5.60 -19.20 -10.87
C ALA A 43 5.35 -19.18 -12.39
N ALA A 44 4.24 -18.58 -12.84
CA ALA A 44 3.91 -18.47 -14.25
C ALA A 44 4.85 -17.47 -14.97
N ALA A 45 5.07 -16.29 -14.42
CA ALA A 45 5.94 -15.28 -15.02
C ALA A 45 7.38 -15.77 -15.16
N LYS A 46 7.88 -16.52 -14.17
CA LYS A 46 9.23 -17.13 -14.21
C LYS A 46 9.42 -18.13 -15.35
N LYS A 47 8.34 -18.71 -15.86
CA LYS A 47 8.38 -19.72 -16.94
C LYS A 47 8.25 -19.12 -18.33
N LEU A 48 7.99 -17.82 -18.46
CA LEU A 48 7.82 -17.19 -19.78
C LEU A 48 9.14 -17.15 -20.54
N PRO A 49 9.27 -17.84 -21.67
CA PRO A 49 10.53 -17.95 -22.41
C PRO A 49 10.94 -16.64 -23.12
N SER A 50 9.98 -15.78 -23.41
CA SER A 50 10.15 -14.53 -24.17
C SER A 50 9.76 -13.27 -23.41
N GLY A 51 9.53 -13.37 -22.10
CA GLY A 51 9.05 -12.25 -21.30
C GLY A 51 10.07 -11.16 -20.98
N GLY A 52 11.35 -11.41 -21.28
CA GLY A 52 12.42 -10.44 -21.05
C GLY A 52 12.49 -9.93 -19.61
N ASP A 53 13.05 -8.73 -19.43
CA ASP A 53 13.19 -8.08 -18.12
C ASP A 53 11.83 -7.83 -17.41
N ALA A 54 10.77 -7.52 -18.17
CA ALA A 54 9.45 -7.26 -17.60
C ALA A 54 8.83 -8.51 -16.94
N ALA A 55 8.94 -9.69 -17.55
CA ALA A 55 8.46 -10.94 -16.94
C ALA A 55 9.25 -11.28 -15.67
N GLY A 56 10.57 -11.07 -15.68
CA GLY A 56 11.42 -11.22 -14.50
C GLY A 56 10.94 -10.31 -13.36
N GLN A 57 10.69 -9.04 -13.64
CA GLN A 57 10.18 -8.09 -12.64
C GLN A 57 8.80 -8.47 -12.12
N VAL A 58 7.88 -8.98 -12.97
CA VAL A 58 6.59 -9.51 -12.52
C VAL A 58 6.80 -10.70 -11.61
N ALA A 59 7.67 -11.65 -11.99
CA ALA A 59 7.95 -12.84 -11.19
C ALA A 59 8.50 -12.47 -9.80
N ASP A 60 9.50 -11.61 -9.75
CA ASP A 60 10.16 -11.21 -8.50
C ASP A 60 9.24 -10.41 -7.58
N ALA A 61 8.51 -9.44 -8.13
CA ALA A 61 7.58 -8.64 -7.36
C ALA A 61 6.41 -9.48 -6.81
N ARG A 62 5.83 -10.37 -7.63
CA ARG A 62 4.77 -11.27 -7.17
C ARG A 62 5.29 -12.29 -6.14
N ALA A 63 6.51 -12.77 -6.26
CA ALA A 63 7.14 -13.63 -5.25
C ALA A 63 7.36 -12.88 -3.92
N ALA A 64 7.80 -11.63 -3.95
CA ALA A 64 7.95 -10.82 -2.74
C ALA A 64 6.58 -10.53 -2.07
N GLN A 65 5.55 -10.23 -2.86
CA GLN A 65 4.18 -10.08 -2.35
C GLN A 65 3.67 -11.38 -1.73
N ALA A 66 3.91 -12.53 -2.38
CA ALA A 66 3.53 -13.83 -1.85
C ALA A 66 4.24 -14.13 -0.53
N ALA A 67 5.53 -13.82 -0.41
CA ALA A 67 6.28 -14.03 0.82
C ALA A 67 5.71 -13.20 1.99
N ALA A 68 5.38 -11.92 1.76
CA ALA A 68 4.80 -11.05 2.78
C ALA A 68 3.39 -11.52 3.18
N LEU A 69 2.54 -11.87 2.21
CA LEU A 69 1.21 -12.41 2.47
C LEU A 69 1.28 -13.74 3.22
N LYS A 70 2.22 -14.63 2.83
CA LYS A 70 2.41 -15.91 3.50
C LYS A 70 2.81 -15.75 4.96
N ALA A 71 3.74 -14.87 5.24
CA ALA A 71 4.18 -14.59 6.61
C ALA A 71 2.98 -14.18 7.49
N GLU A 72 2.08 -13.35 6.97
CA GLU A 72 0.90 -12.90 7.71
C GLU A 72 -0.19 -13.98 7.84
N VAL A 73 -0.44 -14.76 6.79
CA VAL A 73 -1.40 -15.89 6.82
C VAL A 73 -0.93 -16.96 7.80
N ASP A 74 0.37 -17.29 7.79
CA ASP A 74 0.95 -18.29 8.70
C ASP A 74 0.97 -17.79 10.16
N ARG A 75 1.18 -16.48 10.39
CA ARG A 75 1.15 -15.89 11.72
C ARG A 75 -0.20 -16.06 12.42
N LEU A 76 -1.31 -15.91 11.69
CA LEU A 76 -2.65 -16.09 12.26
C LEU A 76 -3.10 -17.54 12.31
N ASN A 77 -2.49 -18.42 11.55
CA ASN A 77 -2.79 -19.86 11.50
C ASN A 77 -4.28 -20.18 11.36
N ARG A 78 -5.02 -19.38 10.60
CA ARG A 78 -6.44 -19.60 10.30
C ARG A 78 -6.62 -20.67 9.23
N PRO A 79 -7.79 -21.31 9.14
CA PRO A 79 -8.11 -22.19 8.02
C PRO A 79 -7.88 -21.53 6.67
N LYS A 80 -7.33 -22.26 5.71
CA LYS A 80 -7.11 -21.77 4.34
C LYS A 80 -8.23 -22.29 3.45
N LYS A 81 -9.02 -21.39 2.88
CA LYS A 81 -9.97 -21.74 1.84
C LYS A 81 -9.22 -21.99 0.54
N ALA A 82 -9.51 -23.09 -0.16
CA ALA A 82 -8.95 -23.32 -1.48
C ALA A 82 -9.27 -22.13 -2.40
N ALA A 83 -8.23 -21.54 -2.99
CA ALA A 83 -8.39 -20.46 -3.94
C ALA A 83 -8.66 -21.03 -5.33
N ASN A 84 -9.62 -20.42 -6.04
CA ASN A 84 -9.78 -20.67 -7.46
C ASN A 84 -8.74 -19.81 -8.22
N VAL A 85 -7.59 -20.41 -8.52
CA VAL A 85 -6.53 -19.75 -9.28
C VAL A 85 -6.78 -20.02 -10.77
N PRO A 86 -6.98 -18.98 -11.60
CA PRO A 86 -7.16 -19.17 -13.04
C PRO A 86 -5.93 -19.82 -13.70
N PRO A 87 -6.06 -20.39 -14.92
CA PRO A 87 -4.92 -20.94 -15.66
C PRO A 87 -3.78 -19.95 -15.79
N ALA A 88 -2.54 -20.44 -15.81
CA ALA A 88 -1.36 -19.64 -15.99
C ALA A 88 -1.40 -18.84 -17.31
N PRO A 89 -1.04 -17.56 -17.32
CA PRO A 89 -0.86 -16.79 -18.56
C PRO A 89 0.15 -17.43 -19.49
N ALA A 90 -0.12 -17.41 -20.80
CA ALA A 90 0.76 -17.97 -21.81
C ALA A 90 1.88 -16.99 -22.21
N ASP A 91 1.66 -15.71 -22.02
CA ASP A 91 2.58 -14.61 -22.38
C ASP A 91 2.48 -13.45 -21.37
N LEU A 92 3.27 -12.40 -21.59
CA LEU A 92 3.29 -11.22 -20.73
C LEU A 92 1.94 -10.48 -20.74
N GLY A 93 1.28 -10.40 -21.90
CA GLY A 93 -0.03 -9.73 -22.05
C GLY A 93 -1.12 -10.34 -21.19
N GLY A 94 -1.09 -11.65 -21.00
CA GLY A 94 -2.03 -12.36 -20.12
C GLY A 94 -1.93 -11.97 -18.64
N PHE A 95 -0.84 -11.32 -18.22
CA PHE A 95 -0.72 -10.77 -16.86
C PHE A 95 -1.48 -9.46 -16.65
N LYS A 96 -1.92 -8.77 -17.71
CA LYS A 96 -2.71 -7.53 -17.59
C LYS A 96 -3.92 -7.73 -16.69
N ASP A 97 -4.76 -8.72 -17.02
CA ASP A 97 -5.99 -8.98 -16.29
C ASP A 97 -5.71 -9.63 -14.92
N ARG A 98 -4.63 -10.41 -14.81
CA ARG A 98 -4.18 -11.02 -13.55
C ARG A 98 -3.78 -9.97 -12.53
N LEU A 99 -2.97 -9.00 -12.93
CA LEU A 99 -2.54 -7.89 -12.07
C LEU A 99 -3.71 -6.98 -11.70
N ALA A 100 -4.65 -6.73 -12.65
CA ALA A 100 -5.86 -5.97 -12.38
C ALA A 100 -6.77 -6.69 -11.37
N ALA A 101 -6.96 -7.99 -11.50
CA ALA A 101 -7.75 -8.80 -10.57
C ALA A 101 -7.11 -8.87 -9.19
N ALA A 102 -5.79 -9.11 -9.11
CA ALA A 102 -5.05 -9.15 -7.85
C ALA A 102 -5.09 -7.79 -7.13
N ARG A 103 -4.92 -6.70 -7.87
CA ARG A 103 -5.07 -5.34 -7.37
C ARG A 103 -6.45 -5.12 -6.79
N LYS A 104 -7.51 -5.39 -7.57
CA LYS A 104 -8.90 -5.21 -7.12
C LYS A 104 -9.20 -6.02 -5.86
N GLN A 105 -8.80 -7.28 -5.82
CA GLN A 105 -8.99 -8.14 -4.65
C GLN A 105 -8.30 -7.57 -3.42
N ALA A 106 -7.09 -7.03 -3.56
CA ALA A 106 -6.37 -6.39 -2.48
C ALA A 106 -7.05 -5.08 -2.02
N GLU A 107 -7.50 -4.22 -2.96
CA GLU A 107 -8.25 -2.99 -2.66
C GLU A 107 -9.54 -3.27 -1.89
N ASP A 108 -10.30 -4.29 -2.28
CA ASP A 108 -11.58 -4.68 -1.66
C ASP A 108 -11.39 -5.12 -0.17
N LEU A 109 -10.20 -5.57 0.21
CA LEU A 109 -9.90 -6.00 1.58
C LEU A 109 -9.50 -4.85 2.52
N VAL A 110 -9.07 -3.70 2.00
CA VAL A 110 -8.51 -2.61 2.80
C VAL A 110 -9.45 -2.13 3.91
N ALA A 111 -10.73 -1.95 3.60
CA ALA A 111 -11.69 -1.40 4.54
C ALA A 111 -12.07 -2.38 5.66
N ALA A 112 -12.00 -3.69 5.39
CA ALA A 112 -12.49 -4.73 6.30
C ALA A 112 -11.42 -5.30 7.24
N LEU A 113 -10.13 -5.04 6.97
CA LEU A 113 -9.03 -5.61 7.72
C LEU A 113 -8.55 -4.68 8.85
N PRO A 114 -7.99 -5.23 9.94
CA PRO A 114 -7.25 -4.43 10.92
C PRO A 114 -6.13 -3.63 10.24
N ALA A 115 -5.80 -2.46 10.80
CA ALA A 115 -4.90 -1.47 10.19
C ALA A 115 -3.58 -2.06 9.64
N TYR A 116 -2.92 -2.93 10.41
CA TYR A 116 -1.65 -3.54 9.98
C TYR A 116 -1.81 -4.49 8.78
N ARG A 117 -2.94 -5.21 8.68
CA ARG A 117 -3.24 -6.06 7.51
C ARG A 117 -3.72 -5.23 6.32
N ALA A 118 -4.50 -4.19 6.60
CA ALA A 118 -4.93 -3.23 5.59
C ALA A 118 -3.73 -2.59 4.89
N GLY A 119 -2.67 -2.24 5.65
CA GLY A 119 -1.41 -1.73 5.10
C GLY A 119 -0.72 -2.72 4.15
N LEU A 120 -0.68 -4.00 4.51
CA LEU A 120 -0.09 -5.03 3.64
C LEU A 120 -0.85 -5.15 2.32
N VAL A 121 -2.18 -5.30 2.35
CA VAL A 121 -2.96 -5.45 1.11
C VAL A 121 -2.97 -4.17 0.28
N ALA A 122 -2.92 -2.99 0.90
CA ALA A 122 -2.77 -1.72 0.19
C ALA A 122 -1.44 -1.65 -0.58
N SER A 123 -0.34 -2.09 0.05
CA SER A 123 0.96 -2.18 -0.63
C SER A 123 0.96 -3.21 -1.76
N VAL A 124 0.29 -4.35 -1.60
CA VAL A 124 0.11 -5.34 -2.68
C VAL A 124 -0.67 -4.72 -3.85
N ALA A 125 -1.77 -4.00 -3.58
CA ALA A 125 -2.55 -3.30 -4.60
C ALA A 125 -1.70 -2.27 -5.36
N ALA A 126 -0.94 -1.46 -4.63
CA ALA A 126 -0.05 -0.45 -5.21
C ALA A 126 1.09 -1.08 -6.02
N GLY A 127 1.65 -2.20 -5.57
CA GLY A 127 2.66 -2.95 -6.30
C GLY A 127 2.12 -3.52 -7.61
N CYS A 128 0.93 -4.13 -7.61
CA CYS A 128 0.26 -4.59 -8.83
C CYS A 128 -0.01 -3.43 -9.81
N ALA A 129 -0.44 -2.27 -9.29
CA ALA A 129 -0.68 -1.08 -10.10
C ALA A 129 0.61 -0.52 -10.74
N GLY A 130 1.73 -0.56 -10.02
CA GLY A 130 3.05 -0.21 -10.55
C GLY A 130 3.51 -1.18 -11.62
N LEU A 131 3.36 -2.50 -11.40
CA LEU A 131 3.71 -3.53 -12.37
C LEU A 131 2.99 -3.36 -13.72
N GLN A 132 1.75 -2.89 -13.72
CA GLN A 132 1.01 -2.58 -14.95
C GLN A 132 1.66 -1.46 -15.80
N ARG A 133 2.65 -0.76 -15.27
CA ARG A 133 3.35 0.35 -15.95
C ARG A 133 4.74 -0.02 -16.47
N ILE A 134 5.24 -1.25 -16.22
CA ILE A 134 6.61 -1.62 -16.62
C ILE A 134 6.74 -2.00 -18.08
N ALA A 135 5.65 -2.41 -18.74
CA ALA A 135 5.63 -2.76 -20.16
C ALA A 135 4.27 -2.49 -20.78
N PRO A 136 4.20 -2.11 -22.06
CA PRO A 136 2.93 -1.81 -22.74
C PRO A 136 1.95 -2.98 -22.76
N GLU A 137 2.44 -4.22 -22.82
CA GLU A 137 1.65 -5.44 -22.86
C GLU A 137 0.82 -5.63 -21.57
N LEU A 138 1.31 -5.12 -20.45
CA LEU A 138 0.61 -5.18 -19.16
C LEU A 138 -0.52 -4.14 -19.05
N GLY A 139 -0.61 -3.28 -20.06
CA GLY A 139 -1.60 -2.20 -20.14
C GLY A 139 -1.34 -1.07 -19.14
N PRO A 140 -2.02 0.09 -19.30
CA PRO A 140 -1.77 1.25 -18.43
C PRO A 140 -2.30 1.07 -17.00
N GLY A 141 -3.13 0.05 -16.76
CA GLY A 141 -3.90 -0.07 -15.53
C GLY A 141 -4.93 1.07 -15.39
N ALA A 142 -5.93 0.88 -14.57
CA ALA A 142 -6.89 1.94 -14.22
C ALA A 142 -6.34 2.80 -13.06
N ASP A 143 -6.82 4.03 -12.94
CA ASP A 143 -6.60 4.83 -11.74
C ASP A 143 -7.35 4.19 -10.55
N ALA A 144 -6.90 4.46 -9.34
CA ALA A 144 -7.64 4.04 -8.17
C ALA A 144 -9.03 4.72 -8.18
N LYS A 145 -10.05 3.98 -7.75
CA LYS A 145 -11.40 4.54 -7.68
C LYS A 145 -11.42 5.72 -6.71
N ALA A 146 -12.02 6.85 -7.15
CA ALA A 146 -12.15 8.02 -6.29
C ALA A 146 -12.89 7.65 -4.98
N ALA A 147 -12.23 7.87 -3.84
CA ALA A 147 -12.86 7.73 -2.54
C ALA A 147 -13.61 9.03 -2.20
N ALA A 148 -14.74 8.91 -1.54
CA ALA A 148 -15.37 10.08 -0.94
C ALA A 148 -14.42 10.66 0.13
N ALA A 149 -14.34 11.99 0.21
CA ALA A 149 -13.63 12.63 1.31
C ALA A 149 -14.26 12.17 2.64
N PRO A 150 -13.45 11.88 3.67
CA PRO A 150 -14.00 11.50 4.97
C PRO A 150 -14.81 12.66 5.55
N SER A 151 -15.91 12.34 6.23
CA SER A 151 -16.78 13.34 6.87
C SER A 151 -16.12 14.03 8.07
N SER A 152 -15.14 13.38 8.68
CA SER A 152 -14.34 13.88 9.79
C SER A 152 -12.96 13.24 9.78
N VAL A 153 -12.00 13.90 10.41
CA VAL A 153 -10.63 13.38 10.57
C VAL A 153 -10.50 12.82 11.99
N PRO A 154 -10.26 11.50 12.14
CA PRO A 154 -9.94 10.92 13.44
C PRO A 154 -8.69 11.55 14.05
N LYS A 155 -8.68 11.76 15.37
CA LYS A 155 -7.56 12.43 16.05
C LYS A 155 -6.23 11.73 15.84
N GLU A 156 -6.24 10.40 15.83
CA GLU A 156 -5.07 9.54 15.60
C GLU A 156 -4.50 9.65 14.17
N ALA A 157 -5.30 10.12 13.23
CA ALA A 157 -4.88 10.31 11.84
C ALA A 157 -4.25 11.69 11.56
N VAL A 158 -4.34 12.64 12.49
CA VAL A 158 -3.84 14.02 12.28
C VAL A 158 -2.32 14.02 12.06
N ASP A 159 -1.54 13.38 12.92
CA ASP A 159 -0.08 13.33 12.77
C ASP A 159 0.37 12.62 11.49
N PRO A 160 -0.19 11.45 11.10
CA PRO A 160 0.08 10.88 9.78
C PRO A 160 -0.30 11.79 8.62
N LEU A 161 -1.43 12.51 8.69
CA LEU A 161 -1.83 13.48 7.67
C LEU A 161 -0.86 14.66 7.57
N GLN A 162 -0.30 15.15 8.69
CA GLN A 162 0.75 16.16 8.67
C GLN A 162 1.99 15.68 7.90
N LYS A 163 2.41 14.42 8.11
CA LYS A 163 3.52 13.82 7.38
C LYS A 163 3.20 13.66 5.89
N ALA A 164 1.97 13.26 5.56
CA ALA A 164 1.53 13.19 4.17
C ALA A 164 1.54 14.58 3.52
N LEU A 165 1.06 15.63 4.22
CA LEU A 165 1.11 17.01 3.74
C LEU A 165 2.57 17.47 3.50
N ALA A 166 3.49 17.15 4.40
CA ALA A 166 4.91 17.46 4.22
C ALA A 166 5.49 16.76 2.98
N ALA A 167 5.11 15.49 2.72
CA ALA A 167 5.53 14.77 1.51
C ALA A 167 4.95 15.40 0.23
N GLU A 168 3.68 15.87 0.25
CA GLU A 168 3.09 16.57 -0.88
C GLU A 168 3.80 17.91 -1.16
N HIS A 169 4.17 18.66 -0.13
CA HIS A 169 4.99 19.87 -0.28
C HIS A 169 6.36 19.58 -0.90
N ALA A 170 7.06 18.56 -0.40
CA ALA A 170 8.36 18.14 -0.93
C ALA A 170 8.25 17.71 -2.41
N SER A 171 7.22 16.92 -2.75
CA SER A 171 6.97 16.48 -4.13
C SER A 171 6.71 17.66 -5.06
N LEU A 172 5.92 18.64 -4.66
CA LEU A 172 5.69 19.87 -5.46
C LEU A 172 6.98 20.63 -5.73
N TRP A 173 7.87 20.72 -4.73
CA TRP A 173 9.18 21.33 -4.91
C TRP A 173 10.04 20.51 -5.88
N VAL A 174 10.10 19.18 -5.73
CA VAL A 174 10.85 18.28 -6.62
C VAL A 174 10.39 18.44 -8.06
N TYR A 175 9.08 18.37 -8.32
CA TYR A 175 8.51 18.54 -9.66
C TYR A 175 8.78 19.95 -10.23
N GLY A 176 8.97 20.96 -9.39
CA GLY A 176 9.42 22.29 -9.80
C GLY A 176 10.89 22.30 -10.22
N LEU A 177 11.76 21.70 -9.40
CA LEU A 177 13.19 21.67 -9.62
C LEU A 177 13.58 20.93 -10.91
N VAL A 178 13.01 19.73 -11.11
CA VAL A 178 13.41 18.83 -12.21
C VAL A 178 13.10 19.38 -13.60
N THR A 179 12.21 20.37 -13.72
CA THR A 179 11.90 21.01 -15.01
C THR A 179 13.12 21.61 -15.70
N ALA A 180 14.14 22.00 -14.92
CA ALA A 180 15.39 22.54 -15.46
C ALA A 180 16.34 21.48 -16.05
N PHE A 181 16.08 20.20 -15.80
CA PHE A 181 16.97 19.08 -16.16
C PHE A 181 16.30 18.05 -17.09
N LEU A 182 15.01 18.16 -17.29
CA LEU A 182 14.23 17.23 -18.11
C LEU A 182 14.00 17.80 -19.52
N PRO A 183 14.13 16.97 -20.57
CA PRO A 183 13.68 17.32 -21.92
C PRO A 183 12.18 17.64 -22.00
N GLY A 184 11.77 18.34 -23.04
CA GLY A 184 10.41 18.85 -23.21
C GLY A 184 9.32 17.76 -23.31
N ASP A 185 9.67 16.55 -23.74
CA ASP A 185 8.78 15.38 -23.82
C ASP A 185 8.31 14.87 -22.44
N PHE A 186 9.00 15.25 -21.36
CA PHE A 186 8.53 15.01 -19.99
C PHE A 186 7.52 16.05 -19.48
N GLY A 187 7.23 17.09 -20.24
CA GLY A 187 6.39 18.21 -19.82
C GLY A 187 5.00 17.81 -19.33
N ASP A 188 4.33 16.89 -20.04
CA ASP A 188 3.01 16.40 -19.64
C ASP A 188 3.06 15.58 -18.36
N ALA A 189 4.06 14.73 -18.19
CA ALA A 189 4.24 13.93 -16.97
C ALA A 189 4.51 14.82 -15.75
N VAL A 190 5.36 15.83 -15.89
CA VAL A 190 5.64 16.82 -14.85
C VAL A 190 4.39 17.63 -14.50
N LYS A 191 3.65 18.11 -15.50
CA LYS A 191 2.41 18.88 -15.31
C LYS A 191 1.36 18.04 -14.58
N ALA A 192 1.14 16.78 -15.00
CA ALA A 192 0.21 15.86 -14.36
C ALA A 192 0.59 15.56 -12.90
N GLY A 193 1.86 15.27 -12.61
CA GLY A 193 2.36 15.05 -11.26
C GLY A 193 2.13 16.25 -10.35
N ARG A 194 2.50 17.45 -10.82
CA ARG A 194 2.26 18.70 -10.08
C ARG A 194 0.79 18.95 -9.78
N ALA A 195 -0.10 18.75 -10.75
CA ALA A 195 -1.52 18.95 -10.57
C ALA A 195 -2.08 18.03 -9.48
N GLU A 196 -1.66 16.78 -9.48
CA GLU A 196 -2.11 15.78 -8.52
C GLU A 196 -1.62 16.06 -7.10
N HIS A 197 -0.33 16.38 -6.93
CA HIS A 197 0.22 16.76 -5.63
C HIS A 197 -0.39 18.07 -5.11
N THR A 198 -0.68 19.03 -5.99
CA THR A 198 -1.40 20.26 -5.63
C THR A 198 -2.78 19.94 -5.07
N ALA A 199 -3.56 19.14 -5.80
CA ALA A 199 -4.91 18.76 -5.37
C ALA A 199 -4.91 18.03 -4.02
N ARG A 200 -3.97 17.10 -3.81
CA ARG A 200 -3.86 16.39 -2.52
C ARG A 200 -3.43 17.29 -1.38
N ARG A 201 -2.40 18.12 -1.60
CA ARG A 201 -1.98 19.13 -0.62
C ARG A 201 -3.16 19.97 -0.14
N ASP A 202 -3.97 20.47 -1.08
CA ASP A 202 -5.09 21.35 -0.76
C ASP A 202 -6.18 20.61 0.05
N VAL A 203 -6.51 19.38 -0.33
CA VAL A 203 -7.48 18.56 0.40
C VAL A 203 -6.96 18.23 1.80
N VAL A 204 -5.69 17.80 1.94
CA VAL A 204 -5.12 17.46 3.26
C VAL A 204 -5.03 18.69 4.16
N THR A 205 -4.68 19.86 3.61
CA THR A 205 -4.69 21.13 4.33
C THR A 205 -6.07 21.44 4.92
N GLN A 206 -7.13 21.28 4.12
CA GLN A 206 -8.50 21.46 4.60
C GLN A 206 -8.87 20.44 5.69
N MET A 207 -8.49 19.18 5.52
CA MET A 207 -8.77 18.12 6.50
C MET A 207 -8.13 18.41 7.85
N ILE A 208 -6.85 18.77 7.87
CA ILE A 208 -6.12 19.11 9.09
C ILE A 208 -6.73 20.34 9.75
N THR A 209 -7.10 21.36 8.98
CA THR A 209 -7.78 22.57 9.49
C THR A 209 -9.13 22.22 10.10
N SER A 210 -9.93 21.35 9.44
CA SER A 210 -11.22 20.92 9.96
C SER A 210 -11.12 20.11 11.25
N ALA A 211 -9.99 19.45 11.47
CA ALA A 211 -9.64 18.80 12.73
C ALA A 211 -9.13 19.76 13.81
N SER A 212 -9.24 21.08 13.59
CA SER A 212 -8.75 22.13 14.50
C SER A 212 -7.26 22.06 14.77
N ALA A 213 -6.48 21.52 13.83
CA ALA A 213 -5.03 21.48 13.85
C ALA A 213 -4.44 22.49 12.84
N THR A 214 -3.24 22.96 13.11
CA THR A 214 -2.53 23.86 12.18
C THR A 214 -1.79 23.00 11.15
N PRO A 215 -2.08 23.12 9.83
CA PRO A 215 -1.37 22.41 8.79
C PRO A 215 0.12 22.76 8.78
N VAL A 216 0.99 21.74 8.58
CA VAL A 216 2.42 21.97 8.42
C VAL A 216 2.66 22.83 7.16
N ALA A 217 3.50 23.84 7.30
CA ALA A 217 3.94 24.68 6.18
C ALA A 217 5.01 23.94 5.35
N PRO A 218 5.19 24.29 4.06
CA PRO A 218 6.33 23.82 3.30
C PRO A 218 7.63 24.29 3.98
N GLU A 219 8.68 23.49 3.87
CA GLU A 219 10.01 23.87 4.35
C GLU A 219 10.52 25.11 3.60
N ALA A 220 11.31 25.91 4.27
CA ALA A 220 11.93 27.11 3.66
C ALA A 220 12.88 26.75 2.50
N ALA A 221 13.48 25.57 2.56
CA ALA A 221 14.31 24.99 1.51
C ALA A 221 14.33 23.47 1.62
N TYR A 222 14.35 22.80 0.48
CA TYR A 222 14.59 21.36 0.36
C TYR A 222 15.95 21.14 -0.29
N VAL A 223 16.67 20.14 0.19
CA VAL A 223 17.98 19.76 -0.38
C VAL A 223 17.86 18.35 -0.96
N PRO A 224 18.11 18.17 -2.27
CA PRO A 224 18.13 16.84 -2.86
C PRO A 224 19.20 15.97 -2.18
N PRO A 225 18.95 14.69 -1.92
CA PRO A 225 19.93 13.80 -1.29
C PRO A 225 21.17 13.57 -2.16
N LYS A 226 21.05 13.81 -3.46
CA LYS A 226 22.14 13.80 -4.44
C LYS A 226 21.99 14.98 -5.40
N PRO A 227 23.07 15.51 -5.96
CA PRO A 227 23.00 16.56 -6.98
C PRO A 227 22.14 16.12 -8.19
N VAL A 228 21.35 17.04 -8.71
CA VAL A 228 20.60 16.86 -9.97
C VAL A 228 21.39 17.57 -11.07
N THR A 229 21.86 16.81 -12.05
CA THR A 229 22.76 17.31 -13.09
C THR A 229 22.30 16.94 -14.50
N ASP A 230 21.40 15.98 -14.64
CA ASP A 230 20.95 15.41 -15.89
C ASP A 230 19.54 14.78 -15.77
N THR A 231 19.01 14.27 -16.87
CA THR A 231 17.71 13.61 -16.93
C THR A 231 17.60 12.42 -15.99
N ALA A 232 18.61 11.58 -15.90
CA ALA A 232 18.57 10.38 -15.06
C ALA A 232 18.53 10.72 -13.57
N SER A 233 19.35 11.68 -13.13
CA SER A 233 19.34 12.17 -11.73
C SER A 233 18.04 12.92 -11.40
N ALA A 234 17.47 13.66 -12.35
CA ALA A 234 16.17 14.30 -12.20
C ALA A 234 15.05 13.24 -12.04
N ALA A 235 15.03 12.24 -12.90
CA ALA A 235 14.08 11.13 -12.83
C ALA A 235 14.24 10.35 -11.51
N ALA A 236 15.46 10.12 -11.05
CA ALA A 236 15.72 9.45 -9.78
C ALA A 236 15.17 10.25 -8.58
N LEU A 237 15.27 11.58 -8.61
CA LEU A 237 14.73 12.45 -7.58
C LEU A 237 13.19 12.40 -7.55
N VAL A 238 12.53 12.43 -8.73
CA VAL A 238 11.07 12.27 -8.81
C VAL A 238 10.65 10.88 -8.29
N ALA A 239 11.36 9.82 -8.71
CA ALA A 239 11.07 8.46 -8.23
C ALA A 239 11.17 8.34 -6.70
N SER A 240 12.15 9.03 -6.08
CA SER A 240 12.27 9.10 -4.62
C SER A 240 11.08 9.84 -3.99
N ALA A 241 10.71 11.01 -4.51
CA ALA A 241 9.59 11.79 -3.99
C ALA A 241 8.26 11.01 -4.05
N GLU A 242 8.03 10.27 -5.15
CA GLU A 242 6.85 9.39 -5.25
C GLU A 242 6.90 8.22 -4.25
N ALA A 243 8.09 7.67 -3.98
CA ALA A 243 8.25 6.62 -2.97
C ALA A 243 8.00 7.15 -1.55
N ASP A 244 8.49 8.34 -1.23
CA ASP A 244 8.27 9.01 0.06
C ASP A 244 6.78 9.34 0.24
N THR A 245 6.11 9.82 -0.82
CA THR A 245 4.67 10.05 -0.85
C THR A 245 3.90 8.75 -0.61
N ALA A 246 4.30 7.66 -1.26
CA ALA A 246 3.68 6.34 -1.06
C ALA A 246 3.82 5.88 0.40
N ALA A 247 4.98 6.05 1.02
CA ALA A 247 5.23 5.71 2.42
C ALA A 247 4.39 6.56 3.38
N ALA A 248 4.28 7.86 3.14
CA ALA A 248 3.49 8.76 3.96
C ALA A 248 2.00 8.42 3.90
N TRP A 249 1.45 8.10 2.73
CA TRP A 249 0.05 7.71 2.59
C TRP A 249 -0.24 6.30 3.13
N LEU A 250 0.70 5.38 3.03
CA LEU A 250 0.58 4.10 3.72
C LEU A 250 0.49 4.28 5.23
N ALA A 251 1.28 5.19 5.79
CA ALA A 251 1.22 5.54 7.22
C ALA A 251 -0.15 6.11 7.60
N VAL A 252 -0.77 6.98 6.79
CA VAL A 252 -2.15 7.44 7.01
C VAL A 252 -3.10 6.26 7.06
N LEU A 253 -3.05 5.37 6.08
CA LEU A 253 -3.94 4.21 5.98
C LEU A 253 -3.85 3.29 7.20
N THR A 254 -2.64 3.09 7.74
CA THR A 254 -2.40 2.18 8.88
C THR A 254 -2.67 2.81 10.25
N HIS A 255 -2.98 4.11 10.32
CA HIS A 255 -3.28 4.81 11.57
C HIS A 255 -4.75 5.23 11.70
N THR A 256 -5.64 4.65 10.92
CA THR A 256 -7.07 4.94 11.00
C THR A 256 -7.90 3.71 10.68
N ASP A 257 -9.08 3.62 11.28
CA ASP A 257 -10.13 2.65 10.92
C ASP A 257 -11.26 3.32 10.10
N ASP A 258 -11.18 4.63 9.84
CA ASP A 258 -12.15 5.32 9.00
C ASP A 258 -12.03 4.86 7.54
N ALA A 259 -13.10 4.29 7.00
CA ALA A 259 -13.12 3.70 5.66
C ALA A 259 -12.90 4.74 4.55
N GLY A 260 -13.39 5.97 4.72
CA GLY A 260 -13.21 7.06 3.78
C GLY A 260 -11.76 7.49 3.70
N LEU A 261 -11.12 7.69 4.86
CA LEU A 261 -9.72 8.06 4.95
C LEU A 261 -8.79 6.95 4.43
N ARG A 262 -9.08 5.68 4.76
CA ARG A 262 -8.38 4.53 4.17
C ARG A 262 -8.49 4.48 2.65
N GLY A 263 -9.69 4.74 2.12
CA GLY A 263 -9.93 4.81 0.68
C GLY A 263 -9.12 5.92 0.00
N MET A 264 -9.10 7.12 0.59
CA MET A 264 -8.30 8.24 0.10
C MET A 264 -6.79 7.94 0.15
N ALA A 265 -6.31 7.38 1.26
CA ALA A 265 -4.91 7.02 1.41
C ALA A 265 -4.48 5.92 0.43
N LEU A 266 -5.34 4.91 0.21
CA LEU A 266 -5.11 3.87 -0.80
C LEU A 266 -4.97 4.46 -2.21
N GLN A 267 -5.84 5.41 -2.58
CA GLN A 267 -5.75 6.07 -3.87
C GLN A 267 -4.44 6.81 -4.05
N ALA A 268 -4.03 7.57 -3.05
CA ALA A 268 -2.78 8.32 -3.09
C ALA A 268 -1.57 7.40 -3.19
N LEU A 269 -1.55 6.30 -2.42
CA LEU A 269 -0.51 5.26 -2.46
C LEU A 269 -0.42 4.61 -3.85
N VAL A 270 -1.56 4.18 -4.41
CA VAL A 270 -1.63 3.56 -5.74
C VAL A 270 -1.18 4.54 -6.83
N ALA A 271 -1.62 5.79 -6.77
CA ALA A 271 -1.26 6.80 -7.75
C ALA A 271 0.23 7.16 -7.69
N ALA A 272 0.82 7.29 -6.49
CA ALA A 272 2.25 7.50 -6.32
C ALA A 272 3.07 6.33 -6.88
N SER A 273 2.68 5.09 -6.59
CA SER A 273 3.34 3.89 -7.14
C SER A 273 3.30 3.88 -8.68
N ARG A 274 2.16 4.20 -9.29
CA ARG A 274 1.99 4.23 -10.74
C ARG A 274 2.80 5.35 -11.40
N ARG A 275 2.87 6.53 -10.78
CA ARG A 275 3.69 7.64 -11.31
C ARG A 275 5.17 7.39 -11.11
N GLY A 276 5.57 6.88 -9.94
CA GLY A 276 6.97 6.59 -9.65
C GLY A 276 7.59 5.56 -10.60
N MET A 277 6.79 4.63 -11.13
CA MET A 277 7.28 3.52 -11.95
C MET A 277 8.02 3.98 -13.22
N PRO A 278 7.45 4.82 -14.11
CA PRO A 278 8.17 5.32 -15.29
C PRO A 278 9.42 6.14 -14.92
N TRP A 279 9.38 6.91 -13.83
CA TRP A 279 10.54 7.67 -13.37
C TRP A 279 11.68 6.77 -12.89
N ARG A 280 11.36 5.62 -12.28
CA ARG A 280 12.36 4.60 -11.93
C ARG A 280 13.01 3.97 -13.15
N GLN A 281 12.22 3.72 -14.22
CA GLN A 281 12.74 3.23 -15.50
C GLN A 281 13.67 4.25 -16.15
N GLU A 282 13.25 5.52 -16.21
CA GLU A 282 14.07 6.62 -16.75
C GLU A 282 15.36 6.84 -15.97
N ALA A 283 15.31 6.67 -14.67
CA ALA A 283 16.49 6.71 -13.79
C ALA A 283 17.40 5.46 -13.93
N GLY A 284 17.06 4.50 -14.77
CA GLY A 284 17.81 3.25 -14.96
C GLY A 284 17.82 2.33 -13.74
N GLN A 285 16.87 2.47 -12.80
CA GLN A 285 16.80 1.63 -11.61
C GLN A 285 16.41 0.19 -11.95
N LYS A 286 17.11 -0.77 -11.33
CA LYS A 286 16.87 -2.21 -11.54
C LYS A 286 16.80 -2.94 -10.20
N PRO A 287 15.66 -3.59 -9.89
CA PRO A 287 14.41 -3.55 -10.65
C PRO A 287 13.74 -2.17 -10.59
N ALA A 288 13.05 -1.81 -11.67
CA ALA A 288 12.21 -0.63 -11.65
C ALA A 288 10.93 -0.87 -10.82
N ALA A 289 10.38 -2.10 -10.87
CA ALA A 289 9.20 -2.48 -10.10
C ALA A 289 9.48 -2.51 -8.60
N VAL A 290 8.54 -1.96 -7.81
CA VAL A 290 8.50 -2.04 -6.35
C VAL A 290 7.38 -3.00 -5.97
N ALA A 291 7.73 -4.08 -5.28
CA ALA A 291 6.76 -5.13 -4.92
C ALA A 291 5.72 -4.64 -3.90
N LEU A 292 6.16 -3.92 -2.89
CA LEU A 292 5.35 -3.45 -1.76
C LEU A 292 5.61 -1.94 -1.50
N PRO A 293 5.06 -1.05 -2.37
CA PRO A 293 5.24 0.39 -2.21
C PRO A 293 4.79 0.88 -0.84
N GLY A 294 5.54 1.81 -0.27
CA GLY A 294 5.29 2.41 1.03
C GLY A 294 5.79 1.58 2.23
N GLN A 295 6.12 0.29 2.05
CA GLN A 295 6.75 -0.51 3.09
C GLN A 295 8.24 -0.17 3.22
N PRO A 296 8.84 -0.26 4.42
CA PRO A 296 10.29 -0.18 4.60
C PRO A 296 10.99 -1.23 3.72
N SER A 297 12.08 -0.82 3.07
CA SER A 297 12.93 -1.72 2.26
C SER A 297 13.91 -2.49 3.13
#